data_85d845d30ecc10f55df326e7bc9fbbe4
#
_entry.id   85d845d30ecc10f55df326e7bc9fbbe4
#
_cell.length_a   1.000
_cell.length_b   1.000
_cell.length_c   1.000
_cell.angle_alpha   90.00
_cell.angle_beta   90.00
_cell.angle_gamma   90.00
#
_symmetry.space_group_name_H-M   'P 1'
#
loop_
_entity.id
_entity.type
_entity.pdbx_description
1 polymer ?
#
loop_
_entity_poly.entity_id
_entity_poly.type
_entity_poly.pdbx_seq_one_letter_code
_entity_poly.pdbx_strand_id
1 'polypeptide(L)'
;MKRIISLLCVACLVLITACSDDKEVGPIFDSVLTPDFTFDDGAEIIAGVDAVQFTDNSTAKGTEISGYFWHFGFAGLGNWSEEAAPDPVMYKEAGEYVVTLTVYGADGNSSSTKRTIVVKAANLAPSASFTYTPETVVVDTEVTFTDTSVDSDGEIVARRWTLPDNTTSTEASVKYTFTKGGTFDVTLQVTDDRGASSEVSKKIFVAGDEGIGSGSESDPWQIATADRWNEIAQSINGTQPGDYKAGDYYLVTNDIDFSGKNFIAWDSFSGQLTGNGNSLKGITATRTVAEADIDADAAIFGVIRINSGTVKDLKIEATLTSNGNRIGGMTGRNNGTLDGVYFVKGTLTGVKRVGGIAGENNSVIVNCAVLGGNISSSGENAGGITGGNTNAKAFVINCYSWMESLVSSGPNTGGIIGYGGSDSFAVNCYTTTATVVSGGMYGGAVGYVKKSNLQNIYGNSAVGVAVGRAKNTGSNVPSVWPTQTSRALSLGEMMSGSVSVPSNNTEYGSFVEALNAGVDIFNSATFSQKPEGVVLRRWKSSGTYPVLAD
;
A
#
# COMPACT_ATOMS: atom_id res chain seq x y z
N MET A 1 -2.86 -39.79 24.28
CA MET A 1 -3.76 -40.73 24.97
C MET A 1 -4.58 -39.93 25.98
N LYS A 2 -5.76 -39.81 25.63
CA LYS A 2 -7.04 -39.49 26.28
C LYS A 2 -7.03 -39.47 27.82
N ARG A 3 -7.58 -38.40 28.41
CA ARG A 3 -8.63 -38.53 29.42
C ARG A 3 -9.53 -37.28 29.36
N ILE A 4 -10.69 -37.49 28.79
CA ILE A 4 -11.89 -36.65 28.88
C ILE A 4 -12.47 -36.92 30.29
N ILE A 5 -12.64 -35.90 31.08
CA ILE A 5 -13.49 -35.96 32.29
C ILE A 5 -14.71 -35.11 31.99
N SER A 6 -15.79 -35.83 31.67
CA SER A 6 -17.15 -35.30 31.57
C SER A 6 -17.66 -35.00 32.98
N LEU A 7 -17.93 -33.72 33.28
CA LEU A 7 -18.66 -33.36 34.50
C LEU A 7 -20.15 -33.33 34.18
N LEU A 8 -20.83 -34.34 34.70
CA LEU A 8 -22.29 -34.55 34.62
C LEU A 8 -22.97 -33.51 35.51
N CYS A 9 -23.75 -32.61 34.92
CA CYS A 9 -24.73 -31.81 35.66
C CYS A 9 -25.86 -32.71 36.10
N VAL A 10 -25.92 -33.06 37.38
CA VAL A 10 -27.06 -33.76 37.99
C VAL A 10 -28.11 -32.73 38.32
N ALA A 11 -29.09 -32.59 37.45
CA ALA A 11 -30.36 -31.94 37.79
C ALA A 11 -31.15 -32.88 38.68
N CYS A 12 -31.22 -32.64 40.00
CA CYS A 12 -32.13 -33.32 40.88
C CYS A 12 -33.57 -32.85 40.58
N LEU A 13 -34.30 -33.68 39.87
CA LEU A 13 -35.77 -33.59 39.77
C LEU A 13 -36.37 -34.21 41.03
N VAL A 14 -36.83 -33.38 41.97
CA VAL A 14 -37.57 -33.87 43.14
C VAL A 14 -39.03 -34.05 42.75
N LEU A 15 -39.46 -35.30 42.61
CA LEU A 15 -40.86 -35.66 42.57
C LEU A 15 -41.46 -35.57 43.99
N ILE A 16 -42.43 -34.67 44.17
CA ILE A 16 -43.21 -34.57 45.39
C ILE A 16 -44.28 -35.67 45.39
N THR A 17 -44.08 -36.69 46.19
CA THR A 17 -45.22 -37.54 46.66
C THR A 17 -45.53 -37.11 48.07
N ALA A 18 -46.75 -36.56 48.22
CA ALA A 18 -47.30 -36.25 49.51
C ALA A 18 -47.54 -37.52 50.32
N CYS A 19 -46.97 -37.58 51.57
CA CYS A 19 -47.69 -38.04 52.72
C CYS A 19 -46.80 -37.91 53.99
N SER A 20 -47.43 -37.36 55.06
CA SER A 20 -47.16 -37.42 56.46
C SER A 20 -46.07 -36.53 57.07
N ASP A 21 -46.50 -35.79 58.04
CA ASP A 21 -45.82 -35.00 59.01
C ASP A 21 -44.49 -35.60 59.51
N ASP A 22 -43.41 -35.13 58.97
CA ASP A 22 -42.17 -34.93 59.72
C ASP A 22 -41.50 -33.73 59.08
N LYS A 23 -41.37 -32.66 59.83
CA LYS A 23 -40.58 -31.49 59.45
C LYS A 23 -39.11 -31.89 59.42
N GLU A 24 -38.62 -32.41 58.29
CA GLU A 24 -37.21 -32.30 58.07
C GLU A 24 -36.89 -30.82 57.79
N VAL A 25 -36.50 -30.14 58.83
CA VAL A 25 -35.79 -28.87 58.69
C VAL A 25 -34.49 -29.24 57.98
N GLY A 26 -34.38 -28.92 56.69
CA GLY A 26 -33.11 -29.00 55.99
C GLY A 26 -32.03 -28.31 56.84
N PRO A 27 -30.78 -28.62 56.66
CA PRO A 27 -29.71 -28.08 57.49
C PRO A 27 -29.84 -26.57 57.56
N ILE A 28 -30.20 -26.03 58.76
CA ILE A 28 -30.15 -24.59 59.03
C ILE A 28 -28.65 -24.30 59.14
N PHE A 29 -28.07 -23.76 58.14
CA PHE A 29 -26.71 -23.25 58.24
C PHE A 29 -26.77 -21.98 59.11
N ASP A 30 -26.29 -22.04 60.32
CA ASP A 30 -26.08 -20.87 61.19
C ASP A 30 -24.89 -20.01 60.68
N SER A 31 -24.33 -20.39 59.59
CA SER A 31 -23.19 -19.72 58.97
C SER A 31 -23.65 -18.67 57.95
N VAL A 32 -22.94 -17.58 57.90
CA VAL A 32 -23.17 -16.49 56.95
C VAL A 32 -21.89 -16.27 56.14
N LEU A 33 -21.99 -16.44 54.83
CA LEU A 33 -20.95 -16.04 53.87
C LEU A 33 -21.35 -14.69 53.28
N THR A 34 -20.44 -13.74 53.33
CA THR A 34 -20.59 -12.41 52.74
C THR A 34 -19.53 -12.24 51.66
N PRO A 35 -19.82 -12.68 50.42
CA PRO A 35 -18.89 -12.50 49.33
C PRO A 35 -18.77 -11.04 48.97
N ASP A 36 -17.54 -10.59 48.80
CA ASP A 36 -17.19 -9.25 48.31
C ASP A 36 -15.85 -9.29 47.62
N PHE A 37 -15.67 -8.41 46.65
CA PHE A 37 -14.41 -8.27 45.93
C PHE A 37 -14.24 -6.85 45.40
N THR A 38 -13.02 -6.48 45.16
CA THR A 38 -12.64 -5.21 44.55
C THR A 38 -11.79 -5.44 43.29
N PHE A 39 -11.78 -4.46 42.46
CA PHE A 39 -10.84 -4.27 41.34
C PHE A 39 -10.53 -2.77 41.26
N ASP A 40 -9.49 -2.39 40.54
CA ASP A 40 -9.17 -0.98 40.32
C ASP A 40 -10.22 -0.38 39.36
N ASP A 41 -11.19 0.33 39.93
CA ASP A 41 -12.29 1.01 39.22
C ASP A 41 -12.01 2.52 38.99
N GLY A 42 -10.84 3.00 39.46
CA GLY A 42 -10.43 4.40 39.34
C GLY A 42 -9.79 4.78 38.01
N ALA A 43 -9.37 3.79 37.22
CA ALA A 43 -8.77 3.97 35.88
C ALA A 43 -9.71 3.42 34.81
N GLU A 44 -9.63 4.02 33.59
CA GLU A 44 -10.27 3.42 32.43
C GLU A 44 -9.63 2.07 32.10
N ILE A 45 -10.44 1.05 31.91
CA ILE A 45 -9.98 -0.28 31.48
C ILE A 45 -10.12 -0.37 29.98
N ILE A 46 -9.00 -0.53 29.27
CA ILE A 46 -8.93 -0.55 27.80
C ILE A 46 -8.79 -1.99 27.29
N ALA A 47 -9.65 -2.37 26.36
CA ALA A 47 -9.67 -3.69 25.75
C ALA A 47 -8.32 -4.07 25.12
N GLY A 48 -7.80 -5.25 25.49
CA GLY A 48 -6.54 -5.78 24.98
C GLY A 48 -5.26 -5.08 25.47
N VAL A 49 -5.40 -4.08 26.35
CA VAL A 49 -4.28 -3.31 26.92
C VAL A 49 -4.15 -3.54 28.42
N ASP A 50 -5.25 -3.35 29.16
CA ASP A 50 -5.22 -3.41 30.62
C ASP A 50 -5.66 -4.77 31.13
N ALA A 51 -4.88 -5.32 32.05
CA ALA A 51 -5.22 -6.51 32.79
C ALA A 51 -5.81 -6.11 34.15
N VAL A 52 -7.00 -6.60 34.46
CA VAL A 52 -7.74 -6.29 35.69
C VAL A 52 -7.38 -7.28 36.78
N GLN A 53 -6.86 -6.79 37.89
CA GLN A 53 -6.61 -7.59 39.09
C GLN A 53 -7.85 -7.58 40.00
N PHE A 54 -8.34 -8.76 40.33
CA PHE A 54 -9.42 -8.95 41.29
C PHE A 54 -8.85 -9.30 42.66
N THR A 55 -9.43 -8.72 43.68
CA THR A 55 -9.04 -8.99 45.08
C THR A 55 -10.26 -9.41 45.86
N ASP A 56 -10.20 -10.59 46.46
CA ASP A 56 -11.24 -11.09 47.37
C ASP A 56 -11.25 -10.31 48.70
N ASN A 57 -12.42 -9.87 49.10
CA ASN A 57 -12.69 -9.22 50.40
C ASN A 57 -13.81 -9.95 51.16
N SER A 58 -14.09 -11.18 50.76
CA SER A 58 -15.18 -11.96 51.36
C SER A 58 -14.93 -12.27 52.83
N THR A 59 -16.00 -12.34 53.60
CA THR A 59 -15.97 -12.70 55.01
C THR A 59 -16.93 -13.84 55.29
N ALA A 60 -16.62 -14.62 56.35
CA ALA A 60 -17.45 -15.71 56.82
C ALA A 60 -17.66 -15.59 58.34
N LYS A 61 -18.86 -15.94 58.80
CA LYS A 61 -19.20 -16.04 60.20
C LYS A 61 -19.84 -17.41 60.47
N GLY A 62 -19.35 -18.15 61.45
CA GLY A 62 -19.85 -19.47 61.80
C GLY A 62 -19.31 -20.62 60.95
N THR A 63 -18.51 -20.32 59.91
CA THR A 63 -17.77 -21.26 59.05
C THR A 63 -16.50 -20.59 58.55
N GLU A 64 -15.61 -21.35 57.91
CA GLU A 64 -14.45 -20.83 57.18
C GLU A 64 -14.73 -20.90 55.67
N ILE A 65 -14.15 -19.97 54.87
CA ILE A 65 -14.20 -20.04 53.42
C ILE A 65 -13.27 -21.16 52.99
N SER A 66 -13.78 -22.17 52.29
CA SER A 66 -13.07 -23.36 51.83
C SER A 66 -12.81 -23.39 50.35
N GLY A 67 -13.44 -22.48 49.58
CA GLY A 67 -13.24 -22.43 48.14
C GLY A 67 -13.83 -21.18 47.49
N TYR A 68 -13.40 -20.92 46.31
CA TYR A 68 -13.77 -19.79 45.46
C TYR A 68 -14.17 -20.26 44.08
N PHE A 69 -15.04 -19.52 43.43
CA PHE A 69 -15.32 -19.64 42.02
C PHE A 69 -15.59 -18.27 41.40
N TRP A 70 -14.69 -17.83 40.60
CA TRP A 70 -14.80 -16.60 39.81
C TRP A 70 -15.33 -16.90 38.45
N HIS A 71 -16.24 -16.08 37.93
CA HIS A 71 -16.63 -16.02 36.54
C HIS A 71 -16.48 -14.58 36.06
N PHE A 72 -15.62 -14.35 35.05
CA PHE A 72 -15.19 -13.01 34.62
C PHE A 72 -16.12 -12.36 33.57
N GLY A 73 -17.24 -12.99 33.23
CA GLY A 73 -18.30 -12.38 32.43
C GLY A 73 -18.14 -12.50 30.92
N PHE A 74 -17.07 -13.11 30.39
CA PHE A 74 -16.88 -13.35 28.96
C PHE A 74 -16.97 -14.85 28.63
N ALA A 75 -17.06 -15.18 27.32
CA ALA A 75 -17.08 -16.57 26.85
C ALA A 75 -15.68 -17.06 26.48
N GLY A 76 -15.42 -18.35 26.63
CA GLY A 76 -14.19 -19.00 26.19
C GLY A 76 -13.21 -19.35 27.31
N LEU A 77 -11.96 -19.61 26.95
CA LEU A 77 -10.92 -20.03 27.89
C LEU A 77 -10.50 -18.86 28.79
N GLY A 78 -10.21 -19.16 30.07
CA GLY A 78 -9.78 -18.18 31.06
C GLY A 78 -10.88 -17.28 31.60
N ASN A 79 -12.16 -17.63 31.38
CA ASN A 79 -13.30 -16.87 31.88
C ASN A 79 -13.69 -17.21 33.32
N TRP A 80 -12.92 -18.07 34.01
CA TRP A 80 -13.16 -18.47 35.41
C TRP A 80 -11.85 -18.80 36.12
N SER A 81 -11.87 -18.79 37.44
CA SER A 81 -10.79 -19.22 38.33
C SER A 81 -11.38 -19.81 39.63
N GLU A 82 -10.65 -20.71 40.26
CA GLU A 82 -10.97 -21.26 41.61
C GLU A 82 -9.99 -20.76 42.68
N GLU A 83 -9.04 -19.92 42.30
CA GLU A 83 -8.04 -19.37 43.21
C GLU A 83 -8.61 -18.23 44.05
N ALA A 84 -8.17 -18.13 45.33
CA ALA A 84 -8.51 -16.99 46.17
C ALA A 84 -8.03 -15.65 45.60
N ALA A 85 -6.90 -15.67 44.92
CA ALA A 85 -6.31 -14.54 44.21
C ALA A 85 -6.11 -14.94 42.77
N PRO A 86 -7.07 -14.70 41.88
CA PRO A 86 -6.95 -15.05 40.47
C PRO A 86 -5.85 -14.23 39.77
N ASP A 87 -5.26 -14.80 38.74
CA ASP A 87 -4.38 -14.06 37.86
C ASP A 87 -5.11 -12.87 37.21
N PRO A 88 -4.38 -11.79 36.86
CA PRO A 88 -4.99 -10.63 36.19
C PRO A 88 -5.70 -11.03 34.89
N VAL A 89 -6.91 -10.53 34.70
CA VAL A 89 -7.77 -10.86 33.56
C VAL A 89 -7.73 -9.78 32.50
N MET A 90 -7.40 -10.16 31.26
CA MET A 90 -7.43 -9.24 30.12
C MET A 90 -8.69 -9.44 29.29
N TYR A 91 -9.51 -8.40 29.21
CA TYR A 91 -10.69 -8.35 28.34
C TYR A 91 -10.26 -7.91 26.93
N LYS A 92 -10.52 -8.74 25.94
CA LYS A 92 -10.06 -8.50 24.56
C LYS A 92 -10.96 -7.55 23.76
N GLU A 93 -12.20 -7.41 24.16
CA GLU A 93 -13.21 -6.61 23.47
C GLU A 93 -13.81 -5.59 24.43
N ALA A 94 -14.23 -4.45 23.90
CA ALA A 94 -14.97 -3.45 24.68
C ALA A 94 -16.39 -3.96 25.00
N GLY A 95 -16.87 -3.63 26.17
CA GLY A 95 -18.20 -4.06 26.60
C GLY A 95 -18.39 -3.98 28.10
N GLU A 96 -19.59 -4.37 28.55
CA GLU A 96 -19.90 -4.54 29.96
C GLU A 96 -19.82 -6.02 30.34
N TYR A 97 -19.03 -6.33 31.36
CA TYR A 97 -18.80 -7.68 31.82
C TYR A 97 -19.28 -7.82 33.27
N VAL A 98 -20.15 -8.79 33.53
CA VAL A 98 -20.65 -9.09 34.86
C VAL A 98 -19.74 -10.13 35.49
N VAL A 99 -18.87 -9.69 36.37
CA VAL A 99 -18.00 -10.57 37.17
C VAL A 99 -18.77 -11.09 38.36
N THR A 100 -18.71 -12.38 38.58
CA THR A 100 -19.37 -13.08 39.70
C THR A 100 -18.32 -13.80 40.52
N LEU A 101 -18.33 -13.54 41.84
CA LEU A 101 -17.58 -14.33 42.82
C LEU A 101 -18.57 -15.16 43.62
N THR A 102 -18.33 -16.46 43.64
CA THR A 102 -19.01 -17.40 44.54
C THR A 102 -17.99 -17.91 45.56
N VAL A 103 -18.31 -17.81 46.83
CA VAL A 103 -17.51 -18.41 47.90
C VAL A 103 -18.24 -19.59 48.51
N TYR A 104 -17.47 -20.60 48.91
CA TYR A 104 -17.95 -21.83 49.49
C TYR A 104 -17.46 -21.93 50.94
N GLY A 105 -18.36 -22.27 51.86
CA GLY A 105 -18.02 -22.54 53.24
C GLY A 105 -17.61 -24.01 53.44
N ALA A 106 -16.81 -24.27 54.47
CA ALA A 106 -16.43 -25.63 54.88
C ALA A 106 -17.61 -26.50 55.30
N ASP A 107 -18.74 -25.89 55.60
CA ASP A 107 -20.02 -26.54 55.96
C ASP A 107 -20.90 -26.86 54.72
N GLY A 108 -20.43 -26.57 53.51
CA GLY A 108 -21.14 -26.79 52.24
C GLY A 108 -22.10 -25.67 51.84
N ASN A 109 -22.17 -24.58 52.58
CA ASN A 109 -22.92 -23.39 52.21
C ASN A 109 -22.18 -22.64 51.08
N SER A 110 -22.90 -21.87 50.27
CA SER A 110 -22.29 -21.00 49.24
C SER A 110 -23.06 -19.69 49.11
N SER A 111 -22.37 -18.64 48.74
CA SER A 111 -22.95 -17.33 48.47
C SER A 111 -22.21 -16.64 47.35
N SER A 112 -22.89 -15.77 46.60
CA SER A 112 -22.30 -15.10 45.43
C SER A 112 -22.56 -13.59 45.46
N THR A 113 -21.62 -12.84 44.90
CA THR A 113 -21.76 -11.41 44.62
C THR A 113 -21.40 -11.11 43.17
N LYS A 114 -21.88 -10.00 42.66
CA LYS A 114 -21.64 -9.57 41.26
C LYS A 114 -21.24 -8.11 41.22
N ARG A 115 -20.31 -7.79 40.31
CA ARG A 115 -19.97 -6.41 39.93
C ARG A 115 -19.84 -6.32 38.43
N THR A 116 -20.23 -5.19 37.85
CA THR A 116 -20.08 -4.93 36.41
C THR A 116 -18.80 -4.15 36.19
N ILE A 117 -18.03 -4.59 35.22
CA ILE A 117 -16.85 -3.89 34.69
C ILE A 117 -17.20 -3.33 33.33
N VAL A 118 -16.84 -2.08 33.08
CA VAL A 118 -16.94 -1.42 31.77
C VAL A 118 -15.56 -1.38 31.16
N VAL A 119 -15.39 -2.08 30.05
CA VAL A 119 -14.16 -2.11 29.26
C VAL A 119 -14.37 -1.27 28.02
N LYS A 120 -13.53 -0.27 27.82
CA LYS A 120 -13.60 0.63 26.67
C LYS A 120 -12.74 0.16 25.51
N ALA A 121 -13.10 0.53 24.30
CA ALA A 121 -12.25 0.34 23.15
C ALA A 121 -10.98 1.19 23.26
N ALA A 122 -9.87 0.68 22.72
CA ALA A 122 -8.67 1.48 22.54
C ALA A 122 -8.98 2.68 21.64
N ASN A 123 -8.38 3.82 21.98
CA ASN A 123 -8.52 5.01 21.16
C ASN A 123 -7.81 4.84 19.81
N LEU A 124 -8.47 5.18 18.72
CA LEU A 124 -7.87 5.29 17.40
C LEU A 124 -7.50 6.75 17.17
N ALA A 125 -6.28 6.98 16.70
CA ALA A 125 -5.89 8.34 16.33
C ALA A 125 -6.73 8.84 15.14
N PRO A 126 -7.05 10.14 15.08
CA PRO A 126 -7.78 10.73 13.97
C PRO A 126 -7.01 10.59 12.66
N SER A 127 -7.72 10.63 11.54
CA SER A 127 -7.12 10.69 10.21
C SER A 127 -7.00 12.15 9.77
N ALA A 128 -5.79 12.71 9.83
CA ALA A 128 -5.53 14.08 9.42
C ALA A 128 -5.66 14.24 7.90
N SER A 129 -6.43 15.22 7.47
CA SER A 129 -6.61 15.58 6.05
C SER A 129 -7.00 17.04 5.92
N PHE A 130 -6.61 17.68 4.80
CA PHE A 130 -7.10 19.01 4.47
C PHE A 130 -7.18 19.23 2.96
N THR A 131 -7.97 20.22 2.55
CA THR A 131 -8.06 20.72 1.19
C THR A 131 -7.61 22.17 1.14
N TYR A 132 -7.37 22.69 -0.06
CA TYR A 132 -7.10 24.10 -0.26
C TYR A 132 -7.73 24.62 -1.55
N THR A 133 -7.98 25.91 -1.57
CA THR A 133 -8.54 26.62 -2.74
C THR A 133 -7.92 28.01 -2.85
N PRO A 134 -7.57 28.47 -4.07
CA PRO A 134 -7.68 27.79 -5.36
C PRO A 134 -6.71 26.61 -5.49
N GLU A 135 -7.01 25.62 -6.34
CA GLU A 135 -6.12 24.48 -6.60
C GLU A 135 -4.81 24.92 -7.31
N THR A 136 -4.91 25.95 -8.16
CA THR A 136 -3.72 26.58 -8.76
C THR A 136 -3.35 27.79 -7.93
N VAL A 137 -2.24 27.71 -7.23
CA VAL A 137 -1.75 28.78 -6.35
C VAL A 137 -0.72 29.62 -7.08
N VAL A 138 -0.93 30.92 -7.10
CA VAL A 138 -0.02 31.94 -7.65
C VAL A 138 0.43 32.87 -6.52
N VAL A 139 1.63 33.46 -6.60
CA VAL A 139 2.06 34.49 -5.65
C VAL A 139 1.02 35.58 -5.51
N ASP A 140 0.96 36.21 -4.35
CA ASP A 140 0.04 37.27 -3.96
C ASP A 140 -1.47 36.90 -4.08
N THR A 141 -1.79 35.62 -4.26
CA THR A 141 -3.16 35.12 -4.20
C THR A 141 -3.43 34.50 -2.82
N GLU A 142 -4.57 34.88 -2.22
CA GLU A 142 -5.00 34.31 -0.94
C GLU A 142 -5.45 32.86 -1.15
N VAL A 143 -4.83 31.95 -0.41
CA VAL A 143 -5.18 30.53 -0.39
C VAL A 143 -5.88 30.21 0.92
N THR A 144 -7.00 29.52 0.86
CA THR A 144 -7.72 29.04 2.03
C THR A 144 -7.46 27.53 2.18
N PHE A 145 -6.85 27.15 3.29
CA PHE A 145 -6.70 25.75 3.71
C PHE A 145 -7.85 25.38 4.64
N THR A 146 -8.52 24.28 4.39
CA THR A 146 -9.67 23.82 5.17
C THR A 146 -9.44 22.42 5.68
N ASP A 147 -9.57 22.23 6.99
CA ASP A 147 -9.50 20.93 7.65
C ASP A 147 -10.66 20.03 7.15
N THR A 148 -10.30 18.81 6.76
CA THR A 148 -11.22 17.72 6.37
C THR A 148 -10.90 16.43 7.12
N SER A 149 -10.20 16.56 8.25
CA SER A 149 -9.85 15.42 9.09
C SER A 149 -11.11 14.76 9.67
N VAL A 150 -11.00 13.48 9.93
CA VAL A 150 -12.08 12.69 10.54
C VAL A 150 -11.51 11.83 11.66
N ASP A 151 -12.33 11.63 12.68
CA ASP A 151 -12.10 10.63 13.71
C ASP A 151 -13.21 9.57 13.63
N SER A 152 -12.82 8.30 13.68
CA SER A 152 -13.75 7.18 13.51
C SER A 152 -14.41 6.73 14.80
N ASP A 153 -13.85 7.08 15.97
CA ASP A 153 -14.33 6.64 17.29
C ASP A 153 -14.35 7.75 18.35
N GLY A 154 -14.16 9.01 17.92
CA GLY A 154 -14.18 10.21 18.76
C GLY A 154 -14.48 11.48 17.99
N GLU A 155 -14.09 12.61 18.58
CA GLU A 155 -14.20 13.94 17.99
C GLU A 155 -12.84 14.63 17.96
N ILE A 156 -12.58 15.43 16.92
CA ILE A 156 -11.38 16.26 16.83
C ILE A 156 -11.57 17.51 17.68
N VAL A 157 -10.85 17.61 18.78
CA VAL A 157 -10.93 18.72 19.74
C VAL A 157 -9.86 19.78 19.58
N ALA A 158 -8.73 19.45 18.92
CA ALA A 158 -7.67 20.42 18.71
C ALA A 158 -7.08 20.31 17.29
N ARG A 159 -6.66 21.46 16.77
CA ARG A 159 -5.99 21.64 15.48
C ARG A 159 -4.76 22.51 15.64
N ARG A 160 -3.76 22.19 14.86
CA ARG A 160 -2.57 23.03 14.75
C ARG A 160 -2.07 23.02 13.31
N TRP A 161 -2.27 24.12 12.63
CA TRP A 161 -1.64 24.40 11.34
C TRP A 161 -0.20 24.90 11.57
N THR A 162 0.68 24.50 10.69
CA THR A 162 2.01 25.12 10.53
C THR A 162 2.14 25.58 9.08
N LEU A 163 2.27 26.89 8.90
CA LEU A 163 2.36 27.54 7.61
C LEU A 163 3.83 27.75 7.18
N PRO A 164 4.11 28.05 5.91
CA PRO A 164 5.48 28.13 5.38
C PRO A 164 6.42 29.12 6.08
N ASP A 165 5.88 30.15 6.70
CA ASP A 165 6.63 31.14 7.50
C ASP A 165 6.77 30.75 8.98
N ASN A 166 6.41 29.50 9.32
CA ASN A 166 6.33 28.95 10.68
C ASN A 166 5.26 29.60 11.58
N THR A 167 4.37 30.40 11.02
CA THR A 167 3.17 30.83 11.76
C THR A 167 2.25 29.64 11.98
N THR A 168 1.51 29.67 13.09
CA THR A 168 0.57 28.61 13.45
C THR A 168 -0.83 29.13 13.63
N SER A 169 -1.83 28.27 13.37
CA SER A 169 -3.24 28.56 13.60
C SER A 169 -3.95 27.34 14.19
N THR A 170 -5.03 27.58 14.93
CA THR A 170 -5.91 26.54 15.50
C THR A 170 -7.30 26.55 14.89
N GLU A 171 -7.55 27.39 13.91
CA GLU A 171 -8.83 27.52 13.24
C GLU A 171 -9.14 26.33 12.32
N ALA A 172 -10.41 26.03 12.08
CA ALA A 172 -10.84 24.99 11.15
C ALA A 172 -10.46 25.30 9.68
N SER A 173 -10.32 26.58 9.36
CA SER A 173 -9.81 27.07 8.08
C SER A 173 -8.82 28.18 8.31
N VAL A 174 -7.69 28.15 7.60
CA VAL A 174 -6.66 29.19 7.66
C VAL A 174 -6.40 29.77 6.27
N LYS A 175 -6.19 31.06 6.22
CA LYS A 175 -5.84 31.79 5.01
C LYS A 175 -4.38 32.16 5.01
N TYR A 176 -3.73 32.00 3.86
CA TYR A 176 -2.34 32.35 3.68
C TYR A 176 -2.08 32.93 2.29
N THR A 177 -1.24 33.93 2.19
CA THR A 177 -0.82 34.51 0.92
C THR A 177 0.68 34.28 0.74
N PHE A 178 1.03 33.55 -0.30
CA PHE A 178 2.44 33.28 -0.64
C PHE A 178 3.01 34.50 -1.36
N THR A 179 4.12 35.03 -0.86
CA THR A 179 4.81 36.18 -1.44
C THR A 179 5.95 35.81 -2.37
N LYS A 180 6.19 34.50 -2.58
CA LYS A 180 7.22 33.97 -3.49
C LYS A 180 6.73 32.70 -4.15
N GLY A 181 7.13 32.48 -5.41
CA GLY A 181 7.01 31.20 -6.08
C GLY A 181 7.90 30.13 -5.46
N GLY A 182 7.54 28.88 -5.65
CA GLY A 182 8.27 27.72 -5.13
C GLY A 182 7.37 26.66 -4.53
N THR A 183 7.97 25.66 -3.89
CA THR A 183 7.24 24.59 -3.20
C THR A 183 7.35 24.78 -1.70
N PHE A 184 6.20 24.85 -1.04
CA PHE A 184 6.10 25.12 0.40
C PHE A 184 5.35 23.98 1.10
N ASP A 185 5.81 23.63 2.29
CA ASP A 185 5.09 22.67 3.12
C ASP A 185 4.04 23.39 3.97
N VAL A 186 2.81 22.84 3.97
CA VAL A 186 1.75 23.21 4.90
C VAL A 186 1.38 21.95 5.67
N THR A 187 1.39 22.06 6.99
CA THR A 187 1.16 20.93 7.88
C THR A 187 -0.07 21.17 8.75
N LEU A 188 -0.92 20.15 8.89
CA LEU A 188 -2.01 20.13 9.83
C LEU A 188 -1.82 18.95 10.79
N GLN A 189 -1.77 19.25 12.08
CA GLN A 189 -1.88 18.29 13.16
C GLN A 189 -3.27 18.40 13.78
N VAL A 190 -3.91 17.27 14.03
CA VAL A 190 -5.19 17.19 14.73
C VAL A 190 -5.09 16.25 15.93
N THR A 191 -5.86 16.55 16.98
CA THR A 191 -5.89 15.77 18.23
C THR A 191 -7.34 15.48 18.57
N ASP A 192 -7.63 14.24 18.95
CA ASP A 192 -8.96 13.79 19.37
C ASP A 192 -9.27 14.14 20.84
N ASP A 193 -10.50 13.83 21.27
CA ASP A 193 -11.01 14.06 22.60
C ASP A 193 -10.38 13.15 23.68
N ARG A 194 -9.62 12.12 23.27
CA ARG A 194 -8.88 11.20 24.14
C ARG A 194 -7.37 11.39 24.07
N GLY A 195 -6.89 12.41 23.32
CA GLY A 195 -5.51 12.87 23.31
C GLY A 195 -4.59 12.23 22.28
N ALA A 196 -5.08 11.32 21.42
CA ALA A 196 -4.28 10.84 20.30
C ALA A 196 -4.23 11.88 19.17
N SER A 197 -3.13 11.89 18.42
CA SER A 197 -2.90 12.90 17.39
C SER A 197 -2.42 12.27 16.10
N SER A 198 -2.74 12.90 15.00
CA SER A 198 -2.14 12.61 13.70
C SER A 198 -1.79 13.90 12.96
N GLU A 199 -0.93 13.77 11.96
CA GLU A 199 -0.41 14.89 11.20
C GLU A 199 -0.41 14.56 9.71
N VAL A 200 -0.71 15.57 8.88
CA VAL A 200 -0.56 15.52 7.43
C VAL A 200 0.18 16.75 6.93
N SER A 201 1.16 16.55 6.08
CA SER A 201 1.87 17.63 5.39
C SER A 201 1.63 17.53 3.89
N LYS A 202 1.31 18.65 3.25
CA LYS A 202 1.18 18.76 1.79
C LYS A 202 2.16 19.78 1.26
N LYS A 203 2.81 19.44 0.15
CA LYS A 203 3.62 20.37 -0.62
C LYS A 203 2.71 21.23 -1.51
N ILE A 204 2.67 22.51 -1.25
CA ILE A 204 1.91 23.49 -2.02
C ILE A 204 2.86 24.14 -3.00
N PHE A 205 2.60 23.92 -4.26
CA PHE A 205 3.34 24.59 -5.31
C PHE A 205 2.71 25.96 -5.59
N VAL A 206 3.54 27.00 -5.57
CA VAL A 206 3.15 28.38 -5.82
C VAL A 206 3.86 28.88 -7.06
N ALA A 207 3.08 29.28 -8.05
CA ALA A 207 3.60 29.89 -9.26
C ALA A 207 4.20 31.28 -8.96
N GLY A 208 5.39 31.57 -9.51
CA GLY A 208 5.98 32.92 -9.50
C GLY A 208 5.14 33.95 -10.26
N ASP A 209 5.48 35.23 -10.18
CA ASP A 209 4.77 36.36 -10.80
C ASP A 209 4.52 36.19 -12.31
N GLU A 210 5.38 35.43 -12.99
CA GLU A 210 5.22 35.11 -14.40
C GLU A 210 4.58 33.74 -14.66
N GLY A 211 4.21 32.97 -13.62
CA GLY A 211 3.46 31.72 -13.68
C GLY A 211 4.15 30.55 -14.40
N ILE A 212 5.45 30.62 -14.64
CA ILE A 212 6.18 29.67 -15.50
C ILE A 212 7.36 28.94 -14.83
N GLY A 213 7.82 29.41 -13.66
CA GLY A 213 9.01 28.88 -12.97
C GLY A 213 10.34 29.31 -13.61
N SER A 214 11.46 28.85 -13.06
CA SER A 214 12.82 29.11 -13.52
C SER A 214 13.58 27.84 -13.94
N GLY A 215 12.97 26.68 -13.80
CA GLY A 215 13.60 25.39 -14.08
C GLY A 215 14.54 24.89 -13.00
N SER A 216 14.60 25.57 -11.85
CA SER A 216 15.36 25.10 -10.69
C SER A 216 14.52 24.10 -9.85
N GLU A 217 15.15 23.38 -8.93
CA GLU A 217 14.48 22.45 -8.04
C GLU A 217 13.43 23.14 -7.15
N SER A 218 13.76 24.34 -6.65
CA SER A 218 12.88 25.13 -5.79
C SER A 218 11.81 25.90 -6.55
N ASP A 219 11.96 26.07 -7.87
CA ASP A 219 11.05 26.80 -8.74
C ASP A 219 10.99 26.13 -10.13
N PRO A 220 10.38 24.95 -10.24
CA PRO A 220 10.34 24.17 -11.49
C PRO A 220 9.46 24.83 -12.56
N TRP A 221 9.81 24.62 -13.85
CA TRP A 221 8.96 24.99 -14.96
C TRP A 221 7.59 24.35 -14.86
N GLN A 222 6.54 25.15 -14.93
CA GLN A 222 5.16 24.65 -14.79
C GLN A 222 4.59 24.24 -16.14
N ILE A 223 3.87 23.11 -16.13
CA ILE A 223 3.18 22.57 -17.30
C ILE A 223 1.71 22.42 -16.96
N ALA A 224 0.88 23.36 -17.41
CA ALA A 224 -0.55 23.38 -17.16
C ALA A 224 -1.39 23.03 -18.39
N THR A 225 -0.82 23.10 -19.62
CA THR A 225 -1.53 22.93 -20.88
C THR A 225 -0.75 22.10 -21.88
N ALA A 226 -1.46 21.52 -22.87
CA ALA A 226 -0.85 20.81 -23.98
C ALA A 226 0.07 21.72 -24.84
N ASP A 227 -0.31 22.98 -24.98
CA ASP A 227 0.47 23.96 -25.75
C ASP A 227 1.80 24.23 -25.05
N ARG A 228 1.78 24.36 -23.71
CA ARG A 228 3.00 24.53 -22.89
C ARG A 228 3.90 23.29 -22.93
N TRP A 229 3.31 22.09 -22.85
CA TRP A 229 4.07 20.86 -23.06
C TRP A 229 4.81 20.84 -24.38
N ASN A 230 4.12 21.23 -25.48
CA ASN A 230 4.70 21.25 -26.81
C ASN A 230 5.77 22.33 -26.99
N GLU A 231 5.58 23.50 -26.39
CA GLU A 231 6.58 24.57 -26.35
C GLU A 231 7.89 24.10 -25.69
N ILE A 232 7.78 23.49 -24.52
CA ILE A 232 8.91 22.88 -23.82
C ILE A 232 9.55 21.78 -24.66
N ALA A 233 8.74 20.90 -25.26
CA ALA A 233 9.23 19.85 -26.16
C ALA A 233 10.02 20.41 -27.33
N GLN A 234 9.54 21.47 -27.95
CA GLN A 234 10.24 22.12 -29.10
C GLN A 234 11.57 22.71 -28.66
N SER A 235 11.64 23.34 -27.49
CA SER A 235 12.88 23.86 -26.92
C SER A 235 13.88 22.75 -26.60
N ILE A 236 13.47 21.72 -25.85
CA ILE A 236 14.31 20.57 -25.49
C ILE A 236 14.82 19.82 -26.74
N ASN A 237 13.97 19.69 -27.76
CA ASN A 237 14.30 19.00 -29.00
C ASN A 237 15.14 19.87 -29.97
N GLY A 238 15.35 21.15 -29.63
CA GLY A 238 16.12 22.09 -30.46
C GLY A 238 15.41 22.46 -31.77
N THR A 239 14.09 22.26 -31.86
CA THR A 239 13.30 22.61 -33.07
C THR A 239 12.80 24.06 -33.06
N GLN A 240 12.78 24.67 -31.87
CA GLN A 240 12.51 26.08 -31.65
C GLN A 240 13.45 26.64 -30.56
N PRO A 241 13.86 27.90 -30.62
CA PRO A 241 14.56 28.55 -29.52
C PRO A 241 13.66 28.61 -28.26
N GLY A 242 14.25 28.44 -27.08
CA GLY A 242 13.54 28.55 -25.81
C GLY A 242 14.50 28.38 -24.64
N ASP A 243 14.02 28.74 -23.45
CA ASP A 243 14.80 28.69 -22.21
C ASP A 243 14.79 27.32 -21.53
N TYR A 244 13.91 26.41 -22.01
CA TYR A 244 13.72 25.08 -21.42
C TYR A 244 14.83 24.12 -21.82
N LYS A 245 15.42 23.45 -20.82
CA LYS A 245 16.52 22.50 -21.02
C LYS A 245 16.16 21.11 -20.56
N ALA A 246 16.70 20.11 -21.21
CA ALA A 246 16.48 18.71 -20.83
C ALA A 246 16.91 18.37 -19.40
N GLY A 247 17.79 19.17 -18.78
CA GLY A 247 18.28 19.00 -17.42
C GLY A 247 17.53 19.77 -16.34
N ASP A 248 16.52 20.54 -16.70
CA ASP A 248 15.77 21.37 -15.76
C ASP A 248 14.72 20.57 -14.96
N TYR A 249 14.13 21.23 -13.98
CA TYR A 249 13.03 20.72 -13.18
C TYR A 249 11.70 21.18 -13.75
N TYR A 250 10.75 20.24 -13.85
CA TYR A 250 9.41 20.44 -14.42
C TYR A 250 8.33 19.91 -13.49
N LEU A 251 7.21 20.63 -13.42
CA LEU A 251 6.04 20.26 -12.64
C LEU A 251 4.77 20.31 -13.49
N VAL A 252 4.07 19.20 -13.57
CA VAL A 252 2.71 19.18 -14.14
C VAL A 252 1.74 19.64 -13.06
N THR A 253 1.08 20.76 -13.27
CA THR A 253 0.26 21.43 -12.25
C THR A 253 -1.19 20.98 -12.24
N ASN A 254 -1.69 20.41 -13.34
CA ASN A 254 -3.04 19.85 -13.47
C ASN A 254 -3.08 18.79 -14.58
N ASP A 255 -4.18 18.08 -14.69
CA ASP A 255 -4.42 17.17 -15.81
C ASP A 255 -4.32 17.92 -17.15
N ILE A 256 -3.58 17.35 -18.09
CA ILE A 256 -3.36 17.93 -19.42
C ILE A 256 -4.04 17.05 -20.47
N ASP A 257 -4.99 17.64 -21.20
CA ASP A 257 -5.71 16.96 -22.28
C ASP A 257 -5.16 17.31 -23.66
N PHE A 258 -4.69 16.31 -24.39
CA PHE A 258 -4.21 16.38 -25.76
C PHE A 258 -5.28 15.98 -26.78
N SER A 259 -6.53 15.72 -26.37
CA SER A 259 -7.60 15.33 -27.32
C SER A 259 -7.79 16.40 -28.39
N GLY A 260 -7.64 16.02 -29.65
CA GLY A 260 -7.72 16.94 -30.79
C GLY A 260 -6.55 17.92 -30.93
N LYS A 261 -5.51 17.78 -30.10
CA LYS A 261 -4.29 18.59 -30.16
C LYS A 261 -3.11 17.79 -30.67
N ASN A 262 -2.13 18.49 -31.24
CA ASN A 262 -0.85 17.88 -31.56
C ASN A 262 -0.11 17.52 -30.26
N PHE A 263 0.61 16.41 -30.28
CA PHE A 263 1.50 15.98 -29.20
C PHE A 263 2.93 15.88 -29.71
N ILE A 264 3.87 16.52 -29.03
CA ILE A 264 5.29 16.45 -29.31
C ILE A 264 6.00 15.70 -28.18
N ALA A 265 6.61 14.57 -28.50
CA ALA A 265 7.43 13.83 -27.55
C ALA A 265 8.72 14.59 -27.23
N TRP A 266 9.21 14.50 -26.00
CA TRP A 266 10.53 14.99 -25.64
C TRP A 266 11.62 14.02 -26.12
N ASP A 267 12.60 14.49 -26.88
CA ASP A 267 13.62 13.63 -27.51
C ASP A 267 14.58 13.04 -26.48
N SER A 268 15.09 13.84 -25.55
CA SER A 268 15.93 13.40 -24.44
C SER A 268 15.61 14.22 -23.20
N PHE A 269 15.72 13.57 -22.04
CA PHE A 269 15.43 14.21 -20.76
C PHE A 269 16.42 13.73 -19.71
N SER A 270 17.01 14.66 -18.94
CA SER A 270 18.00 14.37 -17.90
C SER A 270 17.75 15.09 -16.57
N GLY A 271 16.69 15.91 -16.50
CA GLY A 271 16.27 16.67 -15.34
C GLY A 271 15.29 15.89 -14.46
N GLN A 272 14.36 16.62 -13.83
CA GLN A 272 13.28 16.03 -13.06
C GLN A 272 11.91 16.50 -13.56
N LEU A 273 11.02 15.56 -13.90
CA LEU A 273 9.63 15.81 -14.23
C LEU A 273 8.75 15.23 -13.11
N THR A 274 8.03 16.08 -12.43
CA THR A 274 7.09 15.70 -11.38
C THR A 274 5.66 15.86 -11.88
N GLY A 275 4.92 14.76 -11.94
CA GLY A 275 3.53 14.75 -12.36
C GLY A 275 2.55 15.23 -11.28
N ASN A 276 2.95 15.17 -9.99
CA ASN A 276 2.12 15.53 -8.84
C ASN A 276 0.77 14.79 -8.81
N GLY A 277 0.74 13.56 -9.32
CA GLY A 277 -0.47 12.75 -9.43
C GLY A 277 -1.37 13.09 -10.62
N ASN A 278 -1.05 14.13 -11.39
CA ASN A 278 -1.79 14.55 -12.58
C ASN A 278 -1.58 13.61 -13.77
N SER A 279 -2.42 13.78 -14.77
CA SER A 279 -2.48 12.92 -15.96
C SER A 279 -2.18 13.69 -17.24
N LEU A 280 -1.45 13.04 -18.16
CA LEU A 280 -1.42 13.40 -19.57
C LEU A 280 -2.44 12.52 -20.29
N LYS A 281 -3.50 13.11 -20.83
CA LYS A 281 -4.65 12.39 -21.41
C LYS A 281 -4.79 12.64 -22.91
N GLY A 282 -5.47 11.72 -23.60
CA GLY A 282 -5.85 11.90 -25.00
C GLY A 282 -4.67 11.92 -25.98
N ILE A 283 -3.49 11.49 -25.58
CA ILE A 283 -2.32 11.45 -26.45
C ILE A 283 -2.56 10.43 -27.55
N THR A 284 -2.45 10.88 -28.82
CA THR A 284 -2.43 10.01 -29.98
C THR A 284 -1.29 10.43 -30.88
N ALA A 285 -0.32 9.54 -31.08
CA ALA A 285 0.87 9.88 -31.87
C ALA A 285 1.43 8.65 -32.62
N THR A 286 1.95 8.93 -33.80
CA THR A 286 2.58 7.92 -34.65
C THR A 286 4.00 8.34 -35.00
N ARG A 287 4.94 7.39 -34.86
CA ARG A 287 6.32 7.59 -35.29
C ARG A 287 6.66 6.60 -36.42
N THR A 288 7.04 7.13 -37.54
CA THR A 288 7.50 6.34 -38.68
C THR A 288 8.97 6.64 -38.92
N VAL A 289 9.79 5.59 -39.04
CA VAL A 289 11.22 5.67 -39.39
C VAL A 289 11.48 4.84 -40.65
N ALA A 290 12.56 5.14 -41.36
CA ALA A 290 13.00 4.35 -42.50
C ALA A 290 13.37 2.92 -42.03
N GLU A 291 13.26 1.94 -42.94
CA GLU A 291 13.56 0.55 -42.63
C GLU A 291 14.99 0.35 -42.09
N ALA A 292 15.94 1.11 -42.57
CA ALA A 292 17.32 1.10 -42.10
C ALA A 292 17.49 1.60 -40.66
N ASP A 293 16.54 2.39 -40.14
CA ASP A 293 16.59 3.05 -38.83
C ASP A 293 15.76 2.37 -37.78
N ILE A 294 15.10 1.25 -38.09
CA ILE A 294 14.21 0.55 -37.17
C ILE A 294 14.88 0.18 -35.83
N ASP A 295 16.14 -0.18 -35.85
CA ASP A 295 16.94 -0.52 -34.65
C ASP A 295 17.73 0.68 -34.09
N ALA A 296 17.77 1.81 -34.79
CA ALA A 296 18.49 3.01 -34.39
C ALA A 296 17.76 3.74 -33.24
N ASP A 297 18.44 4.69 -32.60
CA ASP A 297 17.83 5.56 -31.58
C ASP A 297 16.72 6.45 -32.17
N ALA A 298 16.73 6.70 -33.47
CA ALA A 298 15.66 7.37 -34.20
C ALA A 298 14.30 6.65 -34.04
N ALA A 299 14.30 5.34 -33.85
CA ALA A 299 13.09 4.52 -33.71
C ALA A 299 12.49 4.49 -32.30
N ILE A 300 13.22 4.99 -31.31
CA ILE A 300 12.76 5.02 -29.91
C ILE A 300 11.55 5.96 -29.78
N PHE A 301 10.50 5.51 -29.11
CA PHE A 301 9.26 6.29 -28.98
C PHE A 301 8.58 6.10 -27.62
N GLY A 302 8.03 7.19 -27.10
CA GLY A 302 7.31 7.31 -25.85
C GLY A 302 6.93 8.78 -25.63
N VAL A 303 6.30 9.10 -24.52
CA VAL A 303 6.04 10.50 -24.11
C VAL A 303 7.38 11.26 -23.99
N ILE A 304 8.38 10.60 -23.43
CA ILE A 304 9.79 10.96 -23.51
C ILE A 304 10.51 9.85 -24.28
N ARG A 305 11.24 10.16 -25.32
CA ARG A 305 11.92 9.12 -26.12
C ARG A 305 13.04 8.45 -25.32
N ILE A 306 13.95 9.24 -24.75
CA ILE A 306 15.06 8.76 -23.91
C ILE A 306 15.05 9.50 -22.58
N ASN A 307 14.80 8.78 -21.51
CA ASN A 307 14.89 9.32 -20.15
C ASN A 307 16.24 8.97 -19.53
N SER A 308 16.99 9.96 -19.08
CA SER A 308 18.22 9.84 -18.27
C SER A 308 18.11 10.55 -16.93
N GLY A 309 16.99 11.24 -16.70
CA GLY A 309 16.64 11.94 -15.48
C GLY A 309 15.65 11.17 -14.61
N THR A 310 14.84 11.89 -13.86
CA THR A 310 13.80 11.34 -13.01
C THR A 310 12.42 11.79 -13.46
N VAL A 311 11.50 10.84 -13.67
CA VAL A 311 10.07 11.12 -13.86
C VAL A 311 9.32 10.47 -12.71
N LYS A 312 8.47 11.25 -12.03
CA LYS A 312 7.74 10.73 -10.87
C LYS A 312 6.28 11.22 -10.82
N ASP A 313 5.43 10.37 -10.23
CA ASP A 313 4.05 10.68 -9.88
C ASP A 313 3.19 11.18 -11.07
N LEU A 314 3.31 10.55 -12.24
CA LEU A 314 2.64 10.95 -13.47
C LEU A 314 1.77 9.82 -14.02
N LYS A 315 0.55 10.15 -14.43
CA LYS A 315 -0.38 9.25 -15.11
C LYS A 315 -0.43 9.54 -16.60
N ILE A 316 -0.61 8.49 -17.42
CA ILE A 316 -0.57 8.59 -18.88
C ILE A 316 -1.73 7.82 -19.49
N GLU A 317 -2.46 8.47 -20.38
CA GLU A 317 -3.43 7.86 -21.28
C GLU A 317 -2.99 8.14 -22.71
N ALA A 318 -2.53 7.10 -23.44
CA ALA A 318 -1.90 7.30 -24.74
C ALA A 318 -2.14 6.16 -25.73
N THR A 319 -2.33 6.52 -26.98
CA THR A 319 -2.25 5.61 -28.14
C THR A 319 -1.01 5.97 -28.95
N LEU A 320 0.02 5.13 -28.84
CA LEU A 320 1.31 5.32 -29.49
C LEU A 320 1.57 4.19 -30.48
N THR A 321 1.82 4.54 -31.73
CA THR A 321 2.12 3.58 -32.81
C THR A 321 3.47 3.89 -33.43
N SER A 322 4.29 2.86 -33.63
CA SER A 322 5.56 3.01 -34.34
C SER A 322 5.90 1.75 -35.16
N ASN A 323 6.52 1.95 -36.31
CA ASN A 323 7.16 0.88 -37.05
C ASN A 323 8.60 0.60 -36.58
N GLY A 324 9.01 1.21 -35.47
CA GLY A 324 10.35 1.08 -34.89
C GLY A 324 10.38 0.19 -33.63
N ASN A 325 11.56 0.10 -33.07
CA ASN A 325 11.86 -0.63 -31.86
C ASN A 325 11.87 0.29 -30.62
N ARG A 326 11.63 -0.25 -29.41
CA ARG A 326 11.67 0.42 -28.11
C ARG A 326 10.57 1.44 -27.93
N ILE A 327 9.35 0.94 -27.78
CA ILE A 327 8.14 1.75 -27.56
C ILE A 327 7.68 1.57 -26.13
N GLY A 328 7.49 2.67 -25.41
CA GLY A 328 6.93 2.68 -24.06
C GLY A 328 5.90 3.77 -23.87
N GLY A 329 4.95 3.55 -22.99
CA GLY A 329 3.93 4.55 -22.66
C GLY A 329 4.54 5.83 -22.12
N MET A 330 5.50 5.73 -21.19
CA MET A 330 6.27 6.88 -20.71
C MET A 330 7.54 7.08 -21.52
N THR A 331 8.35 6.06 -21.68
CA THR A 331 9.63 6.25 -22.40
C THR A 331 9.99 5.06 -23.29
N GLY A 332 10.53 5.35 -24.44
CA GLY A 332 11.06 4.30 -25.30
C GLY A 332 12.31 3.64 -24.71
N ARG A 333 13.25 4.44 -24.15
CA ARG A 333 14.40 3.94 -23.39
C ARG A 333 14.53 4.68 -22.06
N ASN A 334 14.66 3.93 -20.97
CA ASN A 334 14.92 4.46 -19.65
C ASN A 334 16.38 4.19 -19.22
N ASN A 335 17.17 5.24 -19.07
CA ASN A 335 18.50 5.23 -18.47
C ASN A 335 18.54 5.96 -17.11
N GLY A 336 17.40 6.47 -16.64
CA GLY A 336 17.20 7.21 -15.39
C GLY A 336 16.22 6.51 -14.46
N THR A 337 15.43 7.28 -13.74
CA THR A 337 14.45 6.77 -12.77
C THR A 337 13.02 7.09 -13.22
N LEU A 338 12.16 6.09 -13.20
CA LEU A 338 10.71 6.22 -13.30
C LEU A 338 10.11 5.76 -11.98
N ASP A 339 9.49 6.65 -11.20
CA ASP A 339 8.91 6.38 -9.89
C ASP A 339 7.44 6.83 -9.86
N GLY A 340 6.51 5.92 -9.55
CA GLY A 340 5.09 6.24 -9.48
C GLY A 340 4.47 6.65 -10.83
N VAL A 341 5.00 6.16 -11.94
CA VAL A 341 4.45 6.42 -13.28
C VAL A 341 3.40 5.38 -13.61
N TYR A 342 2.21 5.82 -13.98
CA TYR A 342 1.07 4.96 -14.27
C TYR A 342 0.60 5.12 -15.71
N PHE A 343 0.63 4.05 -16.48
CA PHE A 343 -0.08 3.96 -17.75
C PHE A 343 -1.51 3.50 -17.48
N VAL A 344 -2.46 4.43 -17.62
CA VAL A 344 -3.84 4.21 -17.18
C VAL A 344 -4.63 3.43 -18.22
N LYS A 345 -4.54 3.85 -19.49
CA LYS A 345 -5.21 3.19 -20.62
C LYS A 345 -4.64 3.64 -21.97
N GLY A 346 -4.95 2.89 -23.01
CA GLY A 346 -4.62 3.20 -24.41
C GLY A 346 -4.03 2.00 -25.15
N THR A 347 -3.35 2.27 -26.25
CA THR A 347 -2.77 1.22 -27.08
C THR A 347 -1.33 1.56 -27.45
N LEU A 348 -0.43 0.61 -27.25
CA LEU A 348 0.97 0.73 -27.64
C LEU A 348 1.27 -0.30 -28.72
N THR A 349 1.70 0.16 -29.89
CA THR A 349 2.01 -0.72 -31.03
C THR A 349 3.42 -0.44 -31.52
N GLY A 350 4.23 -1.48 -31.65
CA GLY A 350 5.61 -1.38 -32.11
C GLY A 350 6.15 -2.67 -32.69
N VAL A 351 7.44 -2.68 -33.03
CA VAL A 351 8.08 -3.87 -33.62
C VAL A 351 8.75 -4.72 -32.56
N LYS A 352 9.66 -4.17 -31.76
CA LYS A 352 10.36 -4.89 -30.68
C LYS A 352 10.47 -4.06 -29.41
N ARG A 353 10.57 -4.72 -28.25
CA ARG A 353 10.68 -4.09 -26.94
C ARG A 353 9.57 -3.08 -26.71
N VAL A 354 8.35 -3.58 -26.69
CA VAL A 354 7.15 -2.78 -26.39
C VAL A 354 6.77 -2.99 -24.93
N GLY A 355 6.65 -1.91 -24.17
CA GLY A 355 6.32 -1.96 -22.74
C GLY A 355 5.36 -0.87 -22.31
N GLY A 356 4.50 -1.13 -21.35
CA GLY A 356 3.50 -0.17 -20.89
C GLY A 356 4.10 1.10 -20.27
N ILE A 357 5.24 0.97 -19.59
CA ILE A 357 5.99 2.08 -19.01
C ILE A 357 7.22 2.41 -19.86
N ALA A 358 8.06 1.42 -20.13
CA ALA A 358 9.28 1.61 -20.92
C ALA A 358 9.44 0.51 -21.98
N GLY A 359 9.86 0.88 -23.20
CA GLY A 359 10.25 -0.10 -24.21
C GLY A 359 11.49 -0.89 -23.78
N GLU A 360 12.53 -0.19 -23.41
CA GLU A 360 13.78 -0.71 -22.85
C GLU A 360 14.14 -0.02 -21.55
N ASN A 361 14.41 -0.81 -20.50
CA ASN A 361 14.89 -0.32 -19.22
C ASN A 361 16.35 -0.69 -19.00
N ASN A 362 17.19 0.30 -18.74
CA ASN A 362 18.61 0.20 -18.42
C ASN A 362 18.93 0.70 -17.01
N SER A 363 17.93 1.20 -16.26
CA SER A 363 18.10 1.79 -14.93
C SER A 363 16.90 1.43 -14.03
N VAL A 364 16.23 2.38 -13.41
CA VAL A 364 15.24 2.11 -12.36
C VAL A 364 13.81 2.39 -12.85
N ILE A 365 12.93 1.39 -12.70
CA ILE A 365 11.47 1.53 -12.74
C ILE A 365 10.96 1.05 -11.38
N VAL A 366 10.33 1.93 -10.62
CA VAL A 366 9.88 1.64 -9.26
C VAL A 366 8.49 2.20 -9.01
N ASN A 367 7.67 1.50 -8.21
CA ASN A 367 6.31 1.92 -7.85
C ASN A 367 5.40 2.25 -9.06
N CYS A 368 5.66 1.67 -10.22
CA CYS A 368 4.96 1.95 -11.46
C CYS A 368 3.85 0.93 -11.75
N ALA A 369 2.85 1.36 -12.50
CA ALA A 369 1.75 0.49 -12.85
C ALA A 369 1.24 0.67 -14.28
N VAL A 370 0.67 -0.42 -14.83
CA VAL A 370 -0.17 -0.40 -16.04
C VAL A 370 -1.57 -0.85 -15.62
N LEU A 371 -2.53 0.07 -15.68
CA LEU A 371 -3.87 -0.13 -15.12
C LEU A 371 -4.89 -0.63 -16.16
N GLY A 372 -4.52 -0.65 -17.43
CA GLY A 372 -5.39 -1.09 -18.53
C GLY A 372 -4.73 -0.92 -19.88
N GLY A 373 -5.51 -1.17 -20.94
CA GLY A 373 -5.09 -0.98 -22.33
C GLY A 373 -4.41 -2.20 -22.97
N ASN A 374 -3.91 -1.98 -24.18
CA ASN A 374 -3.43 -3.04 -25.06
C ASN A 374 -1.99 -2.78 -25.51
N ILE A 375 -1.16 -3.81 -25.48
CA ILE A 375 0.20 -3.77 -26.00
C ILE A 375 0.33 -4.77 -27.15
N SER A 376 0.82 -4.30 -28.30
CA SER A 376 1.07 -5.12 -29.48
C SER A 376 2.49 -4.94 -30.01
N SER A 377 3.20 -6.05 -30.15
CA SER A 377 4.51 -6.13 -30.80
C SER A 377 4.43 -7.02 -32.04
N SER A 378 4.83 -6.52 -33.19
CA SER A 378 4.93 -7.35 -34.42
C SER A 378 6.19 -8.22 -34.44
N GLY A 379 7.10 -8.05 -33.50
CA GLY A 379 8.33 -8.85 -33.34
C GLY A 379 8.43 -9.41 -31.91
N GLU A 380 9.52 -9.18 -31.24
CA GLU A 380 9.86 -9.81 -29.96
C GLU A 380 9.90 -8.84 -28.77
N ASN A 381 9.90 -9.38 -27.54
CA ASN A 381 10.10 -8.68 -26.28
C ASN A 381 8.97 -7.70 -25.95
N ALA A 382 7.78 -8.21 -25.67
CA ALA A 382 6.65 -7.43 -25.16
C ALA A 382 6.47 -7.65 -23.66
N GLY A 383 6.30 -6.57 -22.91
CA GLY A 383 6.11 -6.63 -21.45
C GLY A 383 5.09 -5.62 -20.93
N GLY A 384 4.36 -5.98 -19.87
CA GLY A 384 3.38 -5.08 -19.27
C GLY A 384 4.03 -3.81 -18.74
N ILE A 385 5.13 -3.91 -18.03
CA ILE A 385 5.92 -2.76 -17.55
C ILE A 385 7.02 -2.40 -18.54
N THR A 386 7.84 -3.37 -18.95
CA THR A 386 8.92 -3.11 -19.92
C THR A 386 9.10 -4.26 -20.89
N GLY A 387 9.32 -3.92 -22.17
CA GLY A 387 9.67 -4.90 -23.21
C GLY A 387 11.03 -5.55 -22.94
N GLY A 388 12.00 -4.80 -22.47
CA GLY A 388 13.34 -5.29 -22.12
C GLY A 388 13.92 -4.64 -20.87
N ASN A 389 14.37 -5.44 -19.91
CA ASN A 389 15.11 -5.04 -18.71
C ASN A 389 16.56 -5.51 -18.90
N THR A 390 17.46 -4.67 -19.45
CA THR A 390 18.53 -5.19 -20.32
C THR A 390 19.92 -5.20 -19.72
N ASN A 391 20.25 -4.45 -18.69
CA ASN A 391 21.59 -4.40 -18.10
C ASN A 391 21.66 -4.66 -16.59
N ALA A 392 22.84 -4.74 -16.03
CA ALA A 392 23.12 -5.05 -14.62
C ALA A 392 22.64 -3.95 -13.64
N LYS A 393 22.26 -2.78 -14.12
CA LYS A 393 21.67 -1.69 -13.34
C LYS A 393 20.18 -1.50 -13.63
N ALA A 394 19.59 -2.41 -14.39
CA ALA A 394 18.18 -2.35 -14.75
C ALA A 394 17.33 -3.01 -13.66
N PHE A 395 16.51 -2.21 -13.00
CA PHE A 395 15.60 -2.63 -11.94
C PHE A 395 14.15 -2.39 -12.34
N VAL A 396 13.29 -3.37 -12.08
CA VAL A 396 11.83 -3.24 -12.07
C VAL A 396 11.37 -3.66 -10.68
N ILE A 397 10.95 -2.70 -9.86
CA ILE A 397 10.72 -2.91 -8.44
C ILE A 397 9.32 -2.43 -8.06
N ASN A 398 8.58 -3.26 -7.30
CA ASN A 398 7.30 -2.86 -6.71
C ASN A 398 6.31 -2.36 -7.76
N CYS A 399 6.22 -3.07 -8.90
CA CYS A 399 5.42 -2.71 -10.06
C CYS A 399 4.31 -3.73 -10.32
N TYR A 400 3.22 -3.29 -10.95
CA TYR A 400 2.13 -4.20 -11.33
C TYR A 400 1.50 -3.86 -12.69
N SER A 401 0.83 -4.85 -13.29
CA SER A 401 0.09 -4.62 -14.54
C SER A 401 -1.25 -5.37 -14.58
N TRP A 402 -2.29 -4.66 -15.05
CA TRP A 402 -3.67 -5.14 -15.23
C TRP A 402 -4.14 -4.96 -16.67
N MET A 403 -3.31 -5.26 -17.63
CA MET A 403 -3.63 -5.04 -19.05
C MET A 403 -4.77 -5.92 -19.54
N GLU A 404 -5.52 -5.40 -20.50
CA GLU A 404 -6.56 -6.15 -21.20
C GLU A 404 -5.94 -7.20 -22.13
N SER A 405 -4.92 -6.83 -22.89
CA SER A 405 -4.19 -7.75 -23.75
C SER A 405 -2.72 -7.39 -23.94
N LEU A 406 -1.91 -8.42 -24.08
CA LEU A 406 -0.49 -8.34 -24.42
C LEU A 406 -0.21 -9.33 -25.54
N VAL A 407 0.05 -8.81 -26.75
CA VAL A 407 0.23 -9.61 -27.94
C VAL A 407 1.61 -9.37 -28.53
N SER A 408 2.32 -10.45 -28.87
CA SER A 408 3.58 -10.39 -29.60
C SER A 408 3.61 -11.46 -30.68
N SER A 409 4.02 -11.11 -31.89
CA SER A 409 4.22 -12.09 -32.99
C SER A 409 5.48 -12.92 -32.80
N GLY A 410 6.45 -12.40 -32.05
CA GLY A 410 7.70 -13.08 -31.72
C GLY A 410 7.76 -13.58 -30.28
N PRO A 411 8.92 -14.09 -29.84
CA PRO A 411 9.13 -14.63 -28.50
C PRO A 411 9.29 -13.56 -27.41
N ASN A 412 9.35 -14.01 -26.15
CA ASN A 412 9.64 -13.26 -24.95
C ASN A 412 8.52 -12.27 -24.57
N THR A 413 7.37 -12.81 -24.22
CA THR A 413 6.20 -12.02 -23.80
C THR A 413 5.92 -12.28 -22.33
N GLY A 414 5.79 -11.23 -21.50
CA GLY A 414 5.50 -11.36 -20.07
C GLY A 414 4.72 -10.20 -19.50
N GLY A 415 3.78 -10.46 -18.60
CA GLY A 415 2.88 -9.46 -18.03
C GLY A 415 3.59 -8.31 -17.28
N ILE A 416 4.87 -8.49 -16.89
CA ILE A 416 5.72 -7.45 -16.31
C ILE A 416 6.89 -7.15 -17.25
N ILE A 417 7.69 -8.16 -17.59
CA ILE A 417 8.91 -8.03 -18.39
C ILE A 417 8.88 -9.00 -19.56
N GLY A 418 9.09 -8.51 -20.79
CA GLY A 418 9.26 -9.39 -21.95
C GLY A 418 10.59 -10.13 -21.90
N TYR A 419 11.70 -9.42 -21.82
CA TYR A 419 13.07 -9.94 -21.80
C TYR A 419 13.87 -9.40 -20.63
N GLY A 420 14.34 -10.29 -19.76
CA GLY A 420 15.30 -10.00 -18.67
C GLY A 420 16.73 -10.30 -19.12
N GLY A 421 17.58 -9.29 -19.17
CA GLY A 421 18.98 -9.35 -19.58
C GLY A 421 19.91 -9.86 -18.45
N SER A 422 21.22 -9.83 -18.72
CA SER A 422 22.20 -10.27 -17.75
C SER A 422 22.28 -9.32 -16.55
N ASP A 423 22.19 -9.91 -15.34
CA ASP A 423 22.35 -9.26 -14.04
C ASP A 423 21.34 -8.15 -13.75
N SER A 424 20.23 -8.07 -14.52
CA SER A 424 19.09 -7.18 -14.24
C SER A 424 18.24 -7.71 -13.08
N PHE A 425 17.38 -6.86 -12.52
CA PHE A 425 16.57 -7.19 -11.35
C PHE A 425 15.07 -6.98 -11.60
N ALA A 426 14.27 -7.89 -11.09
CA ALA A 426 12.83 -7.69 -10.92
C ALA A 426 12.44 -8.14 -9.50
N VAL A 427 11.79 -7.24 -8.75
CA VAL A 427 11.53 -7.42 -7.33
C VAL A 427 10.12 -6.99 -6.97
N ASN A 428 9.40 -7.85 -6.25
CA ASN A 428 8.10 -7.54 -5.68
C ASN A 428 7.08 -7.02 -6.70
N CYS A 429 6.94 -7.73 -7.83
CA CYS A 429 6.06 -7.35 -8.93
C CYS A 429 4.97 -8.40 -9.17
N TYR A 430 3.78 -7.96 -9.57
CA TYR A 430 2.71 -8.87 -9.96
C TYR A 430 1.94 -8.42 -11.20
N THR A 431 1.25 -9.36 -11.86
CA THR A 431 0.36 -9.09 -12.97
C THR A 431 -0.91 -9.94 -12.90
N THR A 432 -2.04 -9.32 -13.28
CA THR A 432 -3.31 -10.00 -13.48
C THR A 432 -3.64 -10.21 -14.96
N THR A 433 -2.77 -9.77 -15.87
CA THR A 433 -2.98 -9.90 -17.33
C THR A 433 -3.27 -11.35 -17.70
N ALA A 434 -4.48 -11.60 -18.21
CA ALA A 434 -4.96 -12.94 -18.54
C ALA A 434 -4.74 -13.29 -20.01
N THR A 435 -4.75 -12.30 -20.90
CA THR A 435 -4.56 -12.48 -22.33
C THR A 435 -3.13 -12.15 -22.72
N VAL A 436 -2.29 -13.18 -22.76
CA VAL A 436 -0.91 -13.11 -23.24
C VAL A 436 -0.78 -14.01 -24.46
N VAL A 437 -0.55 -13.41 -25.63
CA VAL A 437 -0.34 -14.12 -26.89
C VAL A 437 1.08 -13.90 -27.36
N SER A 438 1.80 -14.98 -27.67
CA SER A 438 3.18 -14.92 -28.11
C SER A 438 3.44 -15.88 -29.26
N GLY A 439 4.22 -15.46 -30.23
CA GLY A 439 4.73 -16.33 -31.30
C GLY A 439 5.81 -17.32 -30.84
N GLY A 440 6.16 -17.31 -29.55
CA GLY A 440 7.18 -18.19 -28.98
C GLY A 440 7.10 -18.29 -27.46
N MET A 441 8.18 -17.94 -26.78
CA MET A 441 8.27 -18.05 -25.32
C MET A 441 7.46 -16.97 -24.62
N TYR A 442 6.69 -17.34 -23.60
CA TYR A 442 5.92 -16.42 -22.78
C TYR A 442 5.85 -16.91 -21.32
N GLY A 443 5.52 -16.00 -20.43
CA GLY A 443 5.26 -16.28 -19.02
C GLY A 443 4.26 -15.29 -18.45
N GLY A 444 3.54 -15.68 -17.40
CA GLY A 444 2.56 -14.84 -16.74
C GLY A 444 3.14 -13.46 -16.38
N ALA A 445 4.32 -13.43 -15.76
CA ALA A 445 5.00 -12.19 -15.39
C ALA A 445 6.22 -11.89 -16.26
N VAL A 446 7.09 -12.88 -16.53
CA VAL A 446 8.34 -12.67 -17.28
C VAL A 446 8.43 -13.66 -18.44
N GLY A 447 8.60 -13.16 -19.66
CA GLY A 447 8.65 -14.01 -20.87
C GLY A 447 9.95 -14.82 -20.96
N TYR A 448 11.08 -14.16 -20.82
CA TYR A 448 12.40 -14.77 -20.90
C TYR A 448 13.40 -14.14 -19.94
N VAL A 449 14.21 -14.98 -19.30
CA VAL A 449 15.29 -14.56 -18.41
C VAL A 449 16.60 -15.12 -18.94
N LYS A 450 17.53 -14.25 -19.29
CA LYS A 450 18.90 -14.67 -19.68
C LYS A 450 19.76 -14.96 -18.45
N LYS A 451 19.83 -14.03 -17.52
CA LYS A 451 20.61 -14.08 -16.28
C LYS A 451 20.14 -13.00 -15.29
N SER A 452 18.84 -12.81 -15.17
CA SER A 452 18.26 -11.78 -14.29
C SER A 452 18.04 -12.31 -12.89
N ASN A 453 18.05 -11.40 -11.92
CA ASN A 453 17.73 -11.66 -10.52
C ASN A 453 16.24 -11.39 -10.28
N LEU A 454 15.47 -12.44 -9.97
CA LEU A 454 14.03 -12.34 -9.74
C LEU A 454 13.72 -12.60 -8.27
N GLN A 455 12.94 -11.74 -7.63
CA GLN A 455 12.49 -11.92 -6.26
C GLN A 455 11.02 -11.51 -6.07
N ASN A 456 10.20 -12.40 -5.49
CA ASN A 456 8.78 -12.17 -5.24
C ASN A 456 8.03 -11.69 -6.49
N ILE A 457 8.12 -12.47 -7.56
CA ILE A 457 7.46 -12.21 -8.83
C ILE A 457 6.22 -13.10 -8.95
N TYR A 458 5.06 -12.47 -9.16
CA TYR A 458 3.79 -13.17 -9.24
C TYR A 458 3.16 -12.99 -10.63
N GLY A 459 2.88 -14.09 -11.31
CA GLY A 459 2.21 -14.14 -12.60
C GLY A 459 0.80 -14.70 -12.49
N ASN A 460 -0.10 -14.33 -13.42
CA ASN A 460 -1.43 -14.92 -13.50
C ASN A 460 -1.34 -16.39 -13.95
N SER A 461 -1.85 -17.31 -13.15
CA SER A 461 -1.81 -18.75 -13.44
C SER A 461 -2.65 -19.17 -14.66
N ALA A 462 -3.61 -18.33 -15.11
CA ALA A 462 -4.35 -18.56 -16.36
C ALA A 462 -3.44 -18.52 -17.60
N VAL A 463 -2.28 -17.85 -17.52
CA VAL A 463 -1.25 -17.81 -18.58
C VAL A 463 -0.27 -18.98 -18.43
N GLY A 464 -0.28 -19.72 -17.32
CA GLY A 464 0.59 -20.84 -17.03
C GLY A 464 1.69 -20.50 -16.00
N VAL A 465 2.96 -20.61 -16.38
CA VAL A 465 4.09 -20.35 -15.46
C VAL A 465 4.36 -18.86 -15.30
N ALA A 466 4.80 -18.42 -14.12
CA ALA A 466 5.15 -17.01 -13.89
C ALA A 466 6.34 -16.55 -14.76
N VAL A 467 7.31 -17.44 -15.04
CA VAL A 467 8.47 -17.20 -15.89
C VAL A 467 8.48 -18.20 -17.04
N GLY A 468 8.45 -17.73 -18.30
CA GLY A 468 8.33 -18.59 -19.46
C GLY A 468 9.58 -19.44 -19.73
N ARG A 469 10.76 -18.82 -19.79
CA ARG A 469 12.03 -19.54 -19.96
C ARG A 469 13.17 -18.85 -19.21
N ALA A 470 13.91 -19.64 -18.45
CA ALA A 470 15.16 -19.20 -17.84
C ALA A 470 16.35 -19.92 -18.52
N LYS A 471 17.34 -19.15 -18.98
CA LYS A 471 18.62 -19.67 -19.45
C LYS A 471 19.70 -19.13 -18.53
N ASN A 472 20.34 -20.01 -17.74
CA ASN A 472 21.35 -19.67 -16.74
C ASN A 472 20.84 -18.63 -15.73
N THR A 473 20.13 -19.08 -14.73
CA THR A 473 19.77 -18.30 -13.54
C THR A 473 21.07 -17.79 -12.92
N GLY A 474 21.16 -16.47 -12.74
CA GLY A 474 22.40 -15.77 -12.44
C GLY A 474 23.10 -16.22 -11.18
N SER A 475 24.41 -16.26 -11.27
CA SER A 475 25.33 -16.51 -10.16
C SER A 475 25.52 -15.31 -9.21
N ASN A 476 24.93 -14.17 -9.49
CA ASN A 476 25.07 -12.92 -8.73
C ASN A 476 23.80 -12.54 -7.95
N VAL A 477 23.00 -13.52 -7.55
CA VAL A 477 21.96 -13.28 -6.53
C VAL A 477 22.68 -12.76 -5.29
N PRO A 478 22.33 -11.56 -4.77
CA PRO A 478 22.89 -11.12 -3.50
C PRO A 478 22.73 -12.23 -2.46
N SER A 479 23.74 -12.46 -1.63
CA SER A 479 23.74 -13.55 -0.64
C SER A 479 22.58 -13.47 0.36
N VAL A 480 21.89 -12.32 0.42
CA VAL A 480 20.67 -12.09 1.19
C VAL A 480 19.39 -12.58 0.49
N TRP A 481 19.46 -12.95 -0.80
CA TRP A 481 18.32 -13.46 -1.57
C TRP A 481 18.55 -14.91 -1.96
N PRO A 482 17.94 -15.85 -1.24
CA PRO A 482 18.09 -17.26 -1.57
C PRO A 482 17.36 -17.55 -2.87
N THR A 483 18.03 -17.84 -3.93
CA THR A 483 17.48 -18.31 -5.21
C THR A 483 16.40 -17.46 -5.86
N GLN A 484 16.18 -17.65 -7.15
CA GLN A 484 15.14 -16.97 -7.90
C GLN A 484 13.77 -17.41 -7.46
N THR A 485 12.89 -16.45 -7.14
CA THR A 485 11.59 -16.71 -6.56
C THR A 485 10.47 -16.10 -7.41
N SER A 486 9.64 -16.98 -7.95
CA SER A 486 8.46 -16.59 -8.72
C SER A 486 7.32 -17.58 -8.46
N ARG A 487 6.08 -17.11 -8.55
CA ARG A 487 4.89 -17.92 -8.36
C ARG A 487 3.78 -17.54 -9.35
N ALA A 488 3.10 -18.52 -9.91
CA ALA A 488 1.86 -18.33 -10.63
C ALA A 488 0.70 -18.41 -9.63
N LEU A 489 -0.16 -17.38 -9.62
CA LEU A 489 -1.34 -17.28 -8.75
C LEU A 489 -2.61 -17.18 -9.61
N SER A 490 -3.70 -17.77 -9.14
CA SER A 490 -5.02 -17.48 -9.68
C SER A 490 -5.46 -16.07 -9.32
N LEU A 491 -6.38 -15.50 -10.08
CA LEU A 491 -6.95 -14.18 -9.76
C LEU A 491 -7.64 -14.19 -8.39
N GLY A 492 -8.24 -15.31 -7.98
CA GLY A 492 -8.85 -15.47 -6.65
C GLY A 492 -7.84 -15.38 -5.52
N GLU A 493 -6.65 -16.03 -5.64
CA GLU A 493 -5.57 -15.91 -4.67
C GLU A 493 -5.05 -14.47 -4.58
N MET A 494 -4.95 -13.74 -5.70
CA MET A 494 -4.54 -12.32 -5.72
C MET A 494 -5.57 -11.39 -5.08
N MET A 495 -6.86 -11.75 -5.09
CA MET A 495 -7.94 -10.94 -4.49
C MET A 495 -8.05 -11.12 -2.98
N SER A 496 -8.05 -12.34 -2.48
CA SER A 496 -8.42 -12.64 -1.09
C SER A 496 -7.76 -13.88 -0.48
N GLY A 497 -6.84 -14.54 -1.20
CA GLY A 497 -6.21 -15.78 -0.74
C GLY A 497 -5.01 -15.57 0.17
N SER A 498 -4.71 -16.55 1.02
CA SER A 498 -3.43 -16.68 1.69
C SER A 498 -2.33 -16.96 0.66
N VAL A 499 -1.24 -16.22 0.73
CA VAL A 499 -0.15 -16.32 -0.24
C VAL A 499 1.19 -16.44 0.47
N SER A 500 1.99 -17.44 0.12
CA SER A 500 3.37 -17.53 0.60
C SER A 500 4.30 -16.64 -0.23
N VAL A 501 5.18 -15.91 0.46
CA VAL A 501 6.26 -15.15 -0.18
C VAL A 501 7.30 -16.12 -0.71
N PRO A 502 7.58 -16.16 -2.02
CA PRO A 502 8.48 -17.16 -2.59
C PRO A 502 9.91 -17.10 -2.05
N SER A 503 10.38 -15.93 -1.58
CA SER A 503 11.75 -15.76 -1.11
C SER A 503 12.04 -16.42 0.24
N ASN A 504 11.04 -16.64 1.09
CA ASN A 504 11.21 -17.20 2.43
C ASN A 504 10.22 -18.32 2.80
N ASN A 505 9.29 -18.67 1.89
CA ASN A 505 8.19 -19.62 2.09
C ASN A 505 7.26 -19.29 3.29
N THR A 506 7.29 -18.05 3.78
CA THR A 506 6.36 -17.60 4.81
C THR A 506 4.99 -17.40 4.20
N GLU A 507 3.96 -17.98 4.80
CA GLU A 507 2.57 -17.80 4.40
C GLU A 507 1.98 -16.54 5.08
N TYR A 508 1.26 -15.75 4.30
CA TYR A 508 0.58 -14.53 4.75
C TYR A 508 -0.92 -14.67 4.53
N GLY A 509 -1.71 -14.07 5.39
CA GLY A 509 -3.17 -14.13 5.35
C GLY A 509 -3.80 -13.49 4.12
N SER A 510 -3.06 -12.59 3.46
CA SER A 510 -3.51 -11.95 2.22
C SER A 510 -2.36 -11.65 1.26
N PHE A 511 -2.70 -11.45 -0.01
CA PHE A 511 -1.71 -11.05 -1.03
C PHE A 511 -1.12 -9.66 -0.76
N VAL A 512 -1.90 -8.73 -0.19
CA VAL A 512 -1.40 -7.41 0.26
C VAL A 512 -0.30 -7.56 1.31
N GLU A 513 -0.49 -8.43 2.29
CA GLU A 513 0.52 -8.71 3.32
C GLU A 513 1.78 -9.32 2.72
N ALA A 514 1.64 -10.28 1.80
CA ALA A 514 2.77 -10.89 1.10
C ALA A 514 3.58 -9.85 0.30
N LEU A 515 2.92 -8.93 -0.39
CA LEU A 515 3.57 -7.86 -1.14
C LEU A 515 4.25 -6.85 -0.19
N ASN A 516 3.63 -6.50 0.94
CA ASN A 516 4.24 -5.63 1.94
C ASN A 516 5.46 -6.28 2.63
N ALA A 517 5.43 -7.58 2.85
CA ALA A 517 6.61 -8.32 3.30
C ALA A 517 7.76 -8.26 2.26
N GLY A 518 7.43 -8.28 0.97
CA GLY A 518 8.39 -8.04 -0.12
C GLY A 518 9.04 -6.66 -0.05
N VAL A 519 8.28 -5.62 0.29
CA VAL A 519 8.78 -4.25 0.56
C VAL A 519 9.78 -4.26 1.72
N ASP A 520 9.45 -4.92 2.82
CA ASP A 520 10.31 -4.99 4.01
C ASP A 520 11.61 -5.77 3.73
N ILE A 521 11.52 -6.88 3.00
CA ILE A 521 12.68 -7.67 2.56
C ILE A 521 13.61 -6.81 1.70
N PHE A 522 13.08 -6.07 0.72
CA PHE A 522 13.89 -5.19 -0.11
C PHE A 522 14.54 -4.07 0.70
N ASN A 523 13.77 -3.41 1.58
CA ASN A 523 14.27 -2.29 2.39
C ASN A 523 15.39 -2.70 3.34
N SER A 524 15.32 -3.90 3.92
CA SER A 524 16.34 -4.45 4.82
C SER A 524 17.54 -5.06 4.10
N ALA A 525 17.41 -5.34 2.79
CA ALA A 525 18.48 -5.97 2.02
C ALA A 525 19.65 -5.01 1.76
N THR A 526 20.86 -5.50 1.89
CA THR A 526 22.12 -4.79 1.56
C THR A 526 22.85 -5.53 0.46
N PHE A 527 22.98 -4.91 -0.71
CA PHE A 527 23.75 -5.41 -1.83
C PHE A 527 24.28 -4.25 -2.69
N SER A 528 25.41 -4.47 -3.32
CA SER A 528 26.17 -3.40 -3.99
C SER A 528 25.44 -2.71 -5.16
N GLN A 529 24.47 -3.42 -5.78
CA GLN A 529 23.69 -2.91 -6.91
C GLN A 529 22.37 -2.27 -6.47
N LYS A 530 21.99 -2.27 -5.17
CA LYS A 530 20.74 -1.67 -4.71
C LYS A 530 20.70 -0.19 -5.12
N PRO A 531 19.65 0.25 -5.84
CA PRO A 531 19.58 1.63 -6.28
C PRO A 531 19.44 2.57 -5.07
N GLU A 532 20.23 3.63 -5.08
CA GLU A 532 20.23 4.64 -4.01
C GLU A 532 18.97 5.50 -4.09
N GLY A 533 18.45 5.92 -2.94
CA GLY A 533 17.31 6.84 -2.84
C GLY A 533 15.96 6.25 -3.23
N VAL A 534 15.87 4.96 -3.56
CA VAL A 534 14.59 4.31 -3.90
C VAL A 534 13.79 4.03 -2.64
N VAL A 535 12.58 4.59 -2.57
CA VAL A 535 11.59 4.36 -1.52
C VAL A 535 10.44 3.54 -2.09
N LEU A 536 10.16 2.38 -1.51
CA LEU A 536 9.06 1.54 -1.95
C LEU A 536 7.76 1.95 -1.24
N ARG A 537 6.73 2.21 -2.04
CA ARG A 537 5.36 2.43 -1.54
C ARG A 537 4.78 1.16 -0.97
N ARG A 538 3.96 1.29 0.06
CA ARG A 538 3.21 0.16 0.62
C ARG A 538 2.07 -0.23 -0.32
N TRP A 539 1.62 -1.47 -0.19
CA TRP A 539 0.47 -1.99 -0.88
C TRP A 539 -0.78 -1.87 0.00
N LYS A 540 -1.90 -1.51 -0.62
CA LYS A 540 -3.21 -1.46 0.02
C LYS A 540 -4.23 -2.26 -0.79
N SER A 541 -5.30 -2.72 -0.13
CA SER A 541 -6.44 -3.33 -0.83
C SER A 541 -7.23 -2.25 -1.57
N SER A 542 -7.64 -2.54 -2.80
CA SER A 542 -8.54 -1.66 -3.57
C SER A 542 -9.95 -2.23 -3.71
N GLY A 543 -10.25 -3.33 -3.04
CA GLY A 543 -11.50 -4.10 -3.21
C GLY A 543 -11.46 -5.10 -4.36
N THR A 544 -10.51 -4.99 -5.27
CA THR A 544 -10.31 -5.96 -6.37
C THR A 544 -8.91 -6.58 -6.27
N TYR A 545 -7.87 -5.83 -6.56
CA TYR A 545 -6.48 -6.28 -6.47
C TYR A 545 -5.64 -5.28 -5.66
N PRO A 546 -4.50 -5.70 -5.09
CA PRO A 546 -3.60 -4.76 -4.42
C PRO A 546 -3.19 -3.60 -5.31
N VAL A 547 -3.15 -2.38 -4.76
CA VAL A 547 -2.60 -1.18 -5.39
C VAL A 547 -1.54 -0.57 -4.51
N LEU A 548 -0.67 0.25 -5.07
CA LEU A 548 0.28 1.02 -4.28
C LEU A 548 -0.46 2.12 -3.51
N ALA A 549 -0.08 2.32 -2.27
CA ALA A 549 -0.53 3.48 -1.50
C ALA A 549 0.09 4.76 -2.07
N ASP A 550 -0.63 5.86 -1.93
CA ASP A 550 -0.19 7.18 -2.38
C ASP A 550 0.99 7.69 -1.58
#